data_94d1ee2bf8ce92eb76ee1b348b203bbb
#
_entry.id   94d1ee2bf8ce92eb76ee1b348b203bbb
#
_cell.length_a   1.000
_cell.length_b   1.000
_cell.length_c   1.000
_cell.angle_alpha   90.00
_cell.angle_beta   90.00
_cell.angle_gamma   90.00
#
_symmetry.space_group_name_H-M   'P 1'
#
loop_
_entity.id
_entity.type
_entity.pdbx_description
1 polymer ?
#
loop_
_entity_poly.entity_id
_entity_poly.type
_entity_poly.pdbx_seq_one_letter_code
_entity_poly.pdbx_strand_id
1 'polypeptide(L)'
;MALHSFALQQAIFTALDGATINDVDGNAITGVFDDVPENTAYPYIVIGEETATNIDTKDKDAHEHTLTIHVWSQYRGRKEIKNIMSSVYTLLHNASITVSGASLVNIRHEFENTLTEADGITRHGVMRFRAVVFDS
;
A
#
# COMPACT_ATOMS: atom_id res chain seq x y z
N MET A 1 25.84 -2.45 4.21
CA MET A 1 24.44 -2.82 4.42
C MET A 1 23.53 -1.71 3.87
N ALA A 2 22.48 -2.07 3.20
CA ALA A 2 21.58 -1.11 2.55
C ALA A 2 20.19 -1.15 3.19
N LEU A 3 19.52 0.00 3.20
CA LEU A 3 18.08 0.05 3.46
C LEU A 3 17.36 -0.36 2.17
N HIS A 4 16.32 -1.16 2.33
CA HIS A 4 15.56 -1.68 1.21
C HIS A 4 14.19 -1.00 1.07
N SER A 5 14.05 0.21 1.60
CA SER A 5 12.78 0.94 1.57
C SER A 5 12.27 1.19 0.16
N PHE A 6 13.14 1.64 -0.74
CA PHE A 6 12.72 1.88 -2.11
C PHE A 6 12.40 0.57 -2.86
N ALA A 7 13.22 -0.46 -2.66
CA ALA A 7 12.97 -1.76 -3.27
C ALA A 7 11.64 -2.36 -2.79
N LEU A 8 11.33 -2.18 -1.51
CA LEU A 8 10.04 -2.60 -0.95
C LEU A 8 8.88 -1.80 -1.54
N GLN A 9 9.04 -0.50 -1.65
CA GLN A 9 8.03 0.35 -2.28
C GLN A 9 7.77 -0.06 -3.73
N GLN A 10 8.82 -0.34 -4.48
CA GLN A 10 8.69 -0.81 -5.87
C GLN A 10 7.97 -2.15 -5.94
N ALA A 11 8.27 -3.06 -5.03
CA ALA A 11 7.61 -4.37 -4.99
C ALA A 11 6.12 -4.23 -4.70
N ILE A 12 5.75 -3.35 -3.79
CA ILE A 12 4.35 -3.08 -3.47
C ILE A 12 3.65 -2.40 -4.64
N PHE A 13 4.30 -1.42 -5.25
CA PHE A 13 3.76 -0.75 -6.43
C PHE A 13 3.47 -1.77 -7.54
N THR A 14 4.43 -2.65 -7.82
CA THR A 14 4.27 -3.67 -8.85
C THR A 14 3.12 -4.62 -8.54
N ALA A 15 3.00 -5.03 -7.27
CA ALA A 15 1.92 -5.92 -6.85
C ALA A 15 0.55 -5.29 -7.02
N LEU A 16 0.40 -4.01 -6.71
CA LEU A 16 -0.86 -3.30 -6.80
C LEU A 16 -1.18 -2.87 -8.23
N ASP A 17 -0.19 -2.32 -8.93
CA ASP A 17 -0.38 -1.80 -10.28
C ASP A 17 -0.58 -2.92 -11.30
N GLY A 18 0.08 -4.05 -11.09
CA GLY A 18 -0.04 -5.22 -11.97
C GLY A 18 -1.32 -6.01 -11.79
N ALA A 19 -2.09 -5.72 -10.75
CA ALA A 19 -3.34 -6.44 -10.46
C ALA A 19 -4.54 -5.67 -11.03
N THR A 20 -5.66 -6.37 -11.14
CA THR A 20 -6.92 -5.75 -11.54
C THR A 20 -7.67 -5.29 -10.29
N ILE A 21 -7.64 -3.99 -10.02
CA ILE A 21 -8.39 -3.37 -8.94
C ILE A 21 -9.43 -2.47 -9.60
N ASN A 22 -10.69 -2.67 -9.25
CA ASN A 22 -11.80 -2.01 -9.94
C ASN A 22 -12.56 -1.05 -9.03
N ASP A 23 -13.16 -0.04 -9.68
CA ASP A 23 -14.13 0.83 -9.03
C ASP A 23 -15.48 0.12 -8.89
N VAL A 24 -16.51 0.82 -8.40
CA VAL A 24 -17.83 0.23 -8.18
C VAL A 24 -18.53 -0.18 -9.47
N ASP A 25 -18.13 0.40 -10.58
CA ASP A 25 -18.74 0.13 -11.89
C ASP A 25 -18.02 -0.99 -12.65
N GLY A 26 -17.00 -1.58 -12.06
CA GLY A 26 -16.23 -2.65 -12.67
C GLY A 26 -15.13 -2.18 -13.61
N ASN A 27 -14.85 -0.88 -13.63
CA ASN A 27 -13.74 -0.32 -14.41
C ASN A 27 -12.49 -0.24 -13.57
N ALA A 28 -11.33 -0.33 -14.21
CA ALA A 28 -10.07 -0.21 -13.49
C ALA A 28 -9.97 1.16 -12.80
N ILE A 29 -9.40 1.17 -11.59
CA ILE A 29 -9.08 2.43 -10.91
C ILE A 29 -8.08 3.21 -11.76
N THR A 30 -7.97 4.53 -11.49
CA THR A 30 -7.10 5.41 -12.29
C THR A 30 -5.66 4.98 -12.22
N GLY A 31 -5.18 4.57 -11.05
CA GLY A 31 -3.82 4.07 -10.92
C GLY A 31 -3.35 3.99 -9.49
N VAL A 32 -2.07 3.61 -9.35
CA VAL A 32 -1.34 3.55 -8.10
C VAL A 32 -0.20 4.55 -8.22
N PHE A 33 -0.06 5.44 -7.26
CA PHE A 33 0.87 6.56 -7.34
C PHE A 33 1.73 6.67 -6.09
N ASP A 34 2.93 7.14 -6.28
CA ASP A 34 3.79 7.67 -5.22
C ASP A 34 3.50 9.16 -5.08
N ASP A 35 3.55 9.88 -6.20
CA ASP A 35 3.21 11.29 -6.29
C ASP A 35 2.06 11.45 -7.28
N VAL A 36 0.95 11.99 -6.83
CA VAL A 36 -0.28 12.07 -7.61
C VAL A 36 -0.24 13.27 -8.55
N PRO A 37 -0.33 13.06 -9.87
CA PRO A 37 -0.41 14.18 -10.81
C PRO A 37 -1.65 15.04 -10.56
N GLU A 38 -1.55 16.32 -10.88
CA GLU A 38 -2.71 17.21 -10.82
C GLU A 38 -3.84 16.69 -11.71
N ASN A 39 -5.07 16.90 -11.26
CA ASN A 39 -6.29 16.51 -12.00
C ASN A 39 -6.42 15.00 -12.21
N THR A 40 -5.82 14.20 -11.36
CA THR A 40 -5.99 12.76 -11.40
C THR A 40 -7.43 12.41 -11.01
N ALA A 41 -8.07 11.60 -11.84
CA ALA A 41 -9.45 11.16 -11.59
C ALA A 41 -9.51 10.16 -10.44
N TYR A 42 -10.55 10.25 -9.63
CA TYR A 42 -10.84 9.25 -8.60
C TYR A 42 -11.47 8.00 -9.24
N PRO A 43 -11.35 6.83 -8.63
CA PRO A 43 -10.57 6.52 -7.44
C PRO A 43 -9.12 6.16 -7.79
N TYR A 44 -8.23 6.31 -6.81
CA TYR A 44 -6.84 5.91 -6.99
C TYR A 44 -6.21 5.53 -5.65
N ILE A 45 -5.03 4.92 -5.72
CA ILE A 45 -4.25 4.48 -4.56
C ILE A 45 -2.95 5.27 -4.51
N VAL A 46 -2.54 5.64 -3.30
CA VAL A 46 -1.26 6.31 -3.07
C VAL A 46 -0.45 5.48 -2.09
N ILE A 47 0.79 5.19 -2.44
CA ILE A 47 1.75 4.60 -1.51
C ILE A 47 2.36 5.76 -0.74
N GLY A 48 2.04 5.82 0.54
CA GLY A 48 2.35 6.98 1.38
C GLY A 48 3.58 6.80 2.25
N GLU A 49 3.48 7.34 3.45
CA GLU A 49 4.58 7.39 4.40
C GLU A 49 5.00 6.01 4.88
N GLU A 50 6.27 5.91 5.20
CA GLU A 50 6.87 4.66 5.66
C GLU A 50 7.81 4.95 6.83
N THR A 51 7.88 4.01 7.77
CA THR A 51 8.93 3.99 8.80
C THR A 51 9.72 2.70 8.66
N ALA A 52 10.98 2.74 9.05
CA ALA A 52 11.84 1.56 9.07
C ALA A 52 12.57 1.52 10.40
N THR A 53 12.48 0.39 11.08
CA THR A 53 13.12 0.18 12.37
C THR A 53 14.08 -0.98 12.26
N ASN A 54 15.28 -0.80 12.79
CA ASN A 54 16.31 -1.84 12.79
C ASN A 54 15.93 -2.97 13.74
N ILE A 55 15.94 -4.20 13.25
CA ILE A 55 15.69 -5.40 14.04
C ILE A 55 16.78 -6.45 13.77
N ASP A 56 18.01 -6.00 13.59
CA ASP A 56 19.12 -6.88 13.24
C ASP A 56 19.23 -8.05 14.21
N THR A 57 19.57 -9.21 13.62
CA THR A 57 20.02 -10.37 14.39
C THR A 57 21.54 -10.43 14.36
N LYS A 58 22.11 -11.43 15.04
CA LYS A 58 23.55 -11.62 15.11
C LYS A 58 24.16 -11.84 13.71
N ASP A 59 23.43 -12.47 12.82
CA ASP A 59 23.93 -12.92 11.55
C ASP A 59 23.39 -12.14 10.36
N LYS A 60 22.34 -11.37 10.54
CA LYS A 60 21.66 -10.68 9.44
C LYS A 60 21.19 -9.31 9.81
N ASP A 61 21.31 -8.41 8.88
CA ASP A 61 20.70 -7.09 8.95
C ASP A 61 19.24 -7.21 8.56
N ALA A 62 18.37 -6.68 9.39
CA ALA A 62 16.93 -6.74 9.16
C ALA A 62 16.25 -5.45 9.58
N HIS A 63 15.16 -5.15 8.91
CA HIS A 63 14.34 -3.98 9.20
C HIS A 63 12.87 -4.34 9.24
N GLU A 64 12.17 -3.72 10.16
CA GLU A 64 10.71 -3.74 10.17
C GLU A 64 10.22 -2.45 9.58
N HIS A 65 9.44 -2.56 8.51
CA HIS A 65 8.87 -1.43 7.82
C HIS A 65 7.38 -1.31 8.14
N THR A 66 6.95 -0.10 8.43
CA THR A 66 5.53 0.21 8.51
C THR A 66 5.18 1.07 7.32
N LEU A 67 4.27 0.59 6.48
CA LEU A 67 3.88 1.26 5.24
C LEU A 67 2.43 1.71 5.34
N THR A 68 2.18 2.91 4.86
CA THR A 68 0.83 3.44 4.81
C THR A 68 0.39 3.54 3.36
N ILE A 69 -0.76 2.93 3.07
CA ILE A 69 -1.40 2.97 1.75
C ILE A 69 -2.66 3.81 1.89
N HIS A 70 -2.81 4.79 1.03
CA HIS A 70 -4.00 5.64 0.99
C HIS A 70 -4.85 5.28 -0.20
N VAL A 71 -6.17 5.21 0.01
CA VAL A 71 -7.15 5.00 -1.06
C VAL A 71 -8.05 6.21 -1.08
N TRP A 72 -8.27 6.77 -2.27
CA TRP A 72 -9.08 7.96 -2.45
C TRP A 72 -10.25 7.69 -3.37
N SER A 73 -11.45 8.07 -2.95
CA SER A 73 -12.67 7.86 -3.71
C SER A 73 -13.60 9.05 -3.52
N GLN A 74 -14.37 9.38 -4.55
CA GLN A 74 -15.46 10.37 -4.45
C GLN A 74 -16.83 9.73 -4.68
N TYR A 75 -16.88 8.41 -4.67
CA TYR A 75 -18.15 7.69 -4.75
C TYR A 75 -18.96 7.98 -3.48
N ARG A 76 -20.23 8.21 -3.66
CA ARG A 76 -21.14 8.52 -2.56
C ARG A 76 -21.28 7.29 -1.66
N GLY A 77 -20.91 7.44 -0.39
CA GLY A 77 -20.87 6.33 0.57
C GLY A 77 -19.50 5.67 0.61
N ARG A 78 -19.41 4.50 1.24
CA ARG A 78 -18.14 3.84 1.52
C ARG A 78 -17.94 2.52 0.75
N LYS A 79 -18.85 2.18 -0.14
CA LYS A 79 -18.77 0.91 -0.86
C LYS A 79 -17.50 0.84 -1.73
N GLU A 80 -17.26 1.86 -2.53
CA GLU A 80 -16.12 1.86 -3.43
C GLU A 80 -14.81 1.81 -2.67
N ILE A 81 -14.65 2.69 -1.67
CA ILE A 81 -13.40 2.75 -0.93
C ILE A 81 -13.12 1.45 -0.18
N LYS A 82 -14.14 0.86 0.43
CA LYS A 82 -13.98 -0.39 1.16
C LYS A 82 -13.67 -1.56 0.24
N ASN A 83 -14.26 -1.58 -0.95
CA ASN A 83 -13.97 -2.63 -1.92
C ASN A 83 -12.54 -2.53 -2.43
N ILE A 84 -12.05 -1.32 -2.68
CA ILE A 84 -10.67 -1.12 -3.11
C ILE A 84 -9.71 -1.52 -1.98
N MET A 85 -10.01 -1.13 -0.74
CA MET A 85 -9.19 -1.52 0.41
C MET A 85 -9.16 -3.04 0.59
N SER A 86 -10.27 -3.71 0.36
CA SER A 86 -10.33 -5.17 0.40
C SER A 86 -9.44 -5.81 -0.66
N SER A 87 -9.39 -5.22 -1.85
CA SER A 87 -8.49 -5.68 -2.91
C SER A 87 -7.03 -5.51 -2.53
N VAL A 88 -6.69 -4.37 -1.94
CA VAL A 88 -5.33 -4.12 -1.45
C VAL A 88 -4.96 -5.13 -0.37
N TYR A 89 -5.87 -5.39 0.56
CA TYR A 89 -5.66 -6.40 1.60
C TYR A 89 -5.34 -7.77 0.99
N THR A 90 -6.16 -8.21 0.05
CA THR A 90 -5.99 -9.51 -0.60
C THR A 90 -4.64 -9.62 -1.31
N LEU A 91 -4.19 -8.53 -1.92
CA LEU A 91 -2.96 -8.52 -2.69
C LEU A 91 -1.71 -8.47 -1.82
N LEU A 92 -1.79 -7.85 -0.64
CA LEU A 92 -0.61 -7.60 0.18
C LEU A 92 -0.51 -8.44 1.45
N HIS A 93 -1.65 -8.78 2.08
CA HIS A 93 -1.62 -9.49 3.36
C HIS A 93 -1.08 -10.92 3.17
N ASN A 94 -0.02 -11.24 3.88
CA ASN A 94 0.69 -12.51 3.79
C ASN A 94 1.17 -12.84 2.36
N ALA A 95 1.39 -11.82 1.54
CA ALA A 95 1.80 -12.02 0.16
C ALA A 95 3.27 -12.41 0.06
N SER A 96 3.58 -13.20 -0.97
CA SER A 96 4.95 -13.54 -1.33
C SER A 96 5.36 -12.61 -2.46
N ILE A 97 6.00 -11.50 -2.09
CA ILE A 97 6.42 -10.47 -3.03
C ILE A 97 7.94 -10.48 -3.09
N THR A 98 8.50 -10.34 -4.28
CA THR A 98 9.95 -10.28 -4.46
C THR A 98 10.44 -8.85 -4.24
N VAL A 99 11.31 -8.67 -3.25
CA VAL A 99 11.97 -7.39 -2.99
C VAL A 99 13.40 -7.50 -3.51
N SER A 100 13.77 -6.64 -4.44
CA SER A 100 15.08 -6.70 -5.09
C SER A 100 16.21 -6.50 -4.06
N GLY A 101 17.16 -7.43 -4.04
CA GLY A 101 18.33 -7.36 -3.15
C GLY A 101 18.05 -7.74 -1.71
N ALA A 102 16.86 -8.21 -1.40
CA ALA A 102 16.45 -8.51 -0.04
C ALA A 102 15.52 -9.72 0.00
N SER A 103 15.23 -10.17 1.21
CA SER A 103 14.27 -11.26 1.45
C SER A 103 13.12 -10.72 2.30
N LEU A 104 11.92 -10.78 1.75
CA LEU A 104 10.72 -10.42 2.50
C LEU A 104 10.31 -11.62 3.36
N VAL A 105 10.32 -11.43 4.68
CA VAL A 105 9.90 -12.47 5.61
C VAL A 105 8.38 -12.56 5.65
N ASN A 106 7.73 -11.43 5.85
CA ASN A 106 6.27 -11.34 5.79
C ASN A 106 5.86 -9.90 5.55
N ILE A 107 4.63 -9.73 5.10
CA ILE A 107 3.94 -8.46 5.06
C ILE A 107 2.52 -8.70 5.58
N ARG A 108 2.08 -7.90 6.55
CA ARG A 108 0.81 -8.12 7.23
C ARG A 108 0.06 -6.81 7.40
N HIS A 109 -1.24 -6.89 7.18
CA HIS A 109 -2.15 -5.79 7.48
C HIS A 109 -2.24 -5.60 8.99
N GLU A 110 -2.12 -4.36 9.44
CA GLU A 110 -2.21 -4.02 10.86
C GLU A 110 -3.45 -3.21 11.21
N PHE A 111 -3.84 -2.30 10.33
CA PHE A 111 -4.82 -1.29 10.69
C PHE A 111 -5.43 -0.70 9.43
N GLU A 112 -6.68 -0.29 9.52
CA GLU A 112 -7.31 0.51 8.47
C GLU A 112 -8.33 1.47 9.07
N ASN A 113 -8.55 2.56 8.37
CA ASN A 113 -9.51 3.58 8.74
C ASN A 113 -10.11 4.18 7.49
N THR A 114 -11.38 4.52 7.53
CA THR A 114 -12.03 5.26 6.46
C THR A 114 -12.62 6.53 7.04
N LEU A 115 -12.41 7.64 6.34
CA LEU A 115 -12.92 8.93 6.79
C LEU A 115 -13.43 9.75 5.60
N THR A 116 -14.22 10.75 5.88
CA THR A 116 -14.67 11.70 4.90
C THR A 116 -13.90 12.99 5.10
N GLU A 117 -13.33 13.52 4.02
CA GLU A 117 -12.57 14.76 4.07
C GLU A 117 -13.47 15.96 4.33
N ALA A 118 -12.85 17.12 4.58
CA ALA A 118 -13.54 18.35 4.93
C ALA A 118 -14.54 18.81 3.87
N ASP A 119 -14.35 18.41 2.61
CA ASP A 119 -15.28 18.76 1.53
C ASP A 119 -16.61 18.01 1.59
N GLY A 120 -16.73 17.01 2.47
CA GLY A 120 -17.93 16.20 2.61
C GLY A 120 -18.16 15.21 1.46
N ILE A 121 -17.27 15.15 0.50
CA ILE A 121 -17.42 14.35 -0.73
C ILE A 121 -16.34 13.30 -0.82
N THR A 122 -15.08 13.67 -0.61
CA THR A 122 -13.94 12.79 -0.80
C THR A 122 -13.83 11.81 0.37
N ARG A 123 -13.78 10.56 0.05
CA ARG A 123 -13.54 9.46 1.01
C ARG A 123 -12.09 9.10 0.99
N HIS A 124 -11.50 8.93 2.16
CA HIS A 124 -10.09 8.63 2.33
C HIS A 124 -9.95 7.36 3.15
N GLY A 125 -9.38 6.33 2.56
CA GLY A 125 -9.03 5.11 3.25
C GLY A 125 -7.55 5.10 3.59
N VAL A 126 -7.23 4.74 4.82
CA VAL A 126 -5.84 4.62 5.29
C VAL A 126 -5.64 3.19 5.72
N MET A 127 -4.63 2.53 5.15
CA MET A 127 -4.26 1.17 5.52
C MET A 127 -2.81 1.14 5.94
N ARG A 128 -2.52 0.44 7.01
CA ARG A 128 -1.15 0.28 7.46
C ARG A 128 -0.76 -1.19 7.41
N PHE A 129 0.39 -1.45 6.78
CA PHE A 129 0.98 -2.78 6.69
C PHE A 129 2.34 -2.77 7.37
N ARG A 130 2.70 -3.90 7.95
CA ARG A 130 4.03 -4.10 8.51
C ARG A 130 4.73 -5.19 7.71
N ALA A 131 5.95 -4.90 7.30
CA ALA A 131 6.77 -5.84 6.53
C ALA A 131 8.11 -6.02 7.21
N VAL A 132 8.59 -7.26 7.26
CA VAL A 132 9.91 -7.58 7.79
C VAL A 132 10.79 -7.98 6.61
N VAL A 133 11.91 -7.30 6.46
CA VAL A 133 12.82 -7.48 5.32
C VAL A 133 14.23 -7.75 5.85
N PHE A 134 14.84 -8.83 5.38
CA PHE A 134 16.24 -9.15 5.65
C PHE A 134 17.10 -8.76 4.45
N ASP A 135 18.30 -8.27 4.74
CA ASP A 135 19.31 -8.07 3.73
C ASP A 135 19.76 -9.44 3.16
N SER A 136 19.89 -9.51 1.85
CA SER A 136 20.27 -10.77 1.19
C SER A 136 21.76 -10.87 0.98
#